data_78ea861e578b05e81da857408d55f9fa
#
_entry.id   78ea861e578b05e81da857408d55f9fa
#
_cell.length_a   1.000
_cell.length_b   1.000
_cell.length_c   1.000
_cell.angle_alpha   90.00
_cell.angle_beta   90.00
_cell.angle_gamma   90.00
#
_symmetry.space_group_name_H-M   'P 1'
#
loop_
_entity.id
_entity.type
_entity.pdbx_description
1 polymer ?
#
loop_
_entity_poly.entity_id
_entity_poly.type
_entity_poly.pdbx_seq_one_letter_code
_entity_poly.pdbx_strand_id
1 'polypeptide(L)'
;MLCGIPTSGKSTYVEKLKKISYWENAVVLSTDAYIEKQVQRLGRTYNEIFDDVIDDATREFELEFNAAKNDGRDIIWDQTNLTVKTRRKKLSKLPSWYHRGAVYFEITLEEALKRNETREGKYIPKSILKRMYHQFEIPTTTEGFDYVEKIAI
;
A
#
# COMPACT_ATOMS: atom_id res chain seq x y z
N MET A 1 -7.35 4.25 -2.50
CA MET A 1 -6.49 3.73 -1.40
C MET A 1 -6.60 2.22 -1.37
N LEU A 2 -5.46 1.50 -1.37
CA LEU A 2 -5.45 0.04 -1.25
C LEU A 2 -5.34 -0.33 0.23
N CYS A 3 -6.13 -1.30 0.70
CA CYS A 3 -6.21 -1.73 2.09
C CYS A 3 -6.06 -3.25 2.18
N GLY A 4 -5.07 -3.72 2.93
CA GLY A 4 -4.83 -5.16 3.10
C GLY A 4 -3.44 -5.45 3.65
N ILE A 5 -3.30 -6.62 4.25
CA ILE A 5 -2.03 -7.08 4.80
C ILE A 5 -0.98 -7.28 3.71
N PRO A 6 0.31 -7.38 4.03
CA PRO A 6 1.31 -7.86 3.08
C PRO A 6 0.88 -9.20 2.46
N THR A 7 1.31 -9.48 1.25
CA THR A 7 0.97 -10.69 0.47
C THR A 7 -0.48 -10.81 -0.04
N SER A 8 -1.34 -9.82 0.23
CA SER A 8 -2.75 -9.84 -0.20
C SER A 8 -2.99 -9.46 -1.67
N GLY A 9 -1.96 -9.33 -2.49
CA GLY A 9 -2.12 -9.09 -3.94
C GLY A 9 -2.24 -7.61 -4.36
N LYS A 10 -2.03 -6.64 -3.44
CA LYS A 10 -2.08 -5.20 -3.76
C LYS A 10 -1.20 -4.81 -4.94
N SER A 11 0.08 -5.22 -4.92
CA SER A 11 1.04 -4.87 -5.98
C SER A 11 0.61 -5.42 -7.35
N THR A 12 0.13 -6.65 -7.40
CA THR A 12 -0.43 -7.24 -8.64
C THR A 12 -1.65 -6.45 -9.14
N TYR A 13 -2.47 -5.94 -8.21
CA TYR A 13 -3.60 -5.10 -8.58
C TYR A 13 -3.15 -3.75 -9.14
N VAL A 14 -2.12 -3.11 -8.55
CA VAL A 14 -1.52 -1.88 -9.10
C VAL A 14 -0.99 -2.10 -10.51
N GLU A 15 -0.29 -3.21 -10.77
CA GLU A 15 0.18 -3.55 -12.11
C GLU A 15 -0.95 -3.68 -13.13
N LYS A 16 -2.09 -4.27 -12.72
CA LYS A 16 -3.29 -4.34 -13.56
C LYS A 16 -3.91 -2.97 -13.81
N LEU A 17 -4.03 -2.14 -12.77
CA LEU A 17 -4.54 -0.77 -12.90
C LEU A 17 -3.71 0.07 -13.87
N LYS A 18 -2.38 0.01 -13.79
CA LYS A 18 -1.47 0.75 -14.67
C LYS A 18 -1.58 0.38 -16.16
N LYS A 19 -2.22 -0.74 -16.49
CA LYS A 19 -2.53 -1.14 -17.87
C LYS A 19 -3.84 -0.53 -18.39
N ILE A 20 -4.64 0.07 -17.53
CA ILE A 20 -5.88 0.77 -17.90
C ILE A 20 -5.52 2.23 -18.21
N SER A 21 -5.89 2.73 -19.38
CA SER A 21 -5.50 4.07 -19.85
C SER A 21 -5.82 5.20 -18.86
N TYR A 22 -6.94 5.11 -18.14
CA TYR A 22 -7.31 6.08 -17.12
C TYR A 22 -6.27 6.15 -15.98
N TRP A 23 -5.73 5.00 -15.53
CA TRP A 23 -4.80 4.90 -14.41
C TRP A 23 -3.31 4.95 -14.82
N GLU A 24 -3.02 4.99 -16.11
CA GLU A 24 -1.65 4.96 -16.64
C GLU A 24 -0.76 6.06 -16.03
N ASN A 25 -1.31 7.26 -15.89
CA ASN A 25 -0.62 8.43 -15.37
C ASN A 25 -0.83 8.69 -13.88
N ALA A 26 -1.55 7.81 -13.16
CA ALA A 26 -1.72 7.96 -11.72
C ALA A 26 -0.39 7.82 -10.97
N VAL A 27 -0.22 8.61 -9.92
CA VAL A 27 0.93 8.50 -9.03
C VAL A 27 0.71 7.33 -8.06
N VAL A 28 1.63 6.37 -8.05
CA VAL A 28 1.61 5.26 -7.10
C VAL A 28 2.48 5.63 -5.89
N LEU A 29 1.85 5.87 -4.77
CA LEU A 29 2.53 6.19 -3.51
C LEU A 29 2.82 4.90 -2.72
N SER A 30 4.07 4.48 -2.70
CA SER A 30 4.51 3.24 -2.05
C SER A 30 5.90 3.37 -1.44
N THR A 31 6.01 3.21 -0.12
CA THR A 31 7.33 3.10 0.55
C THR A 31 8.08 1.84 0.10
N ASP A 32 7.36 0.75 -0.12
CA ASP A 32 7.94 -0.51 -0.60
C ASP A 32 8.60 -0.36 -1.97
N ALA A 33 7.97 0.38 -2.89
CA ALA A 33 8.53 0.61 -4.23
C ALA A 33 9.87 1.35 -4.17
N TYR A 34 10.00 2.33 -3.26
CA TYR A 34 11.28 3.00 -3.04
C TYR A 34 12.35 2.03 -2.54
N ILE A 35 12.02 1.22 -1.53
CA ILE A 35 12.95 0.25 -0.95
C ILE A 35 13.38 -0.78 -2.00
N GLU A 36 12.45 -1.30 -2.80
CA GLU A 36 12.75 -2.25 -3.90
C GLU A 36 13.69 -1.65 -4.95
N LYS A 37 13.55 -0.36 -5.27
CA LYS A 37 14.49 0.35 -6.13
C LYS A 37 15.90 0.40 -5.52
N GLN A 38 16.03 0.59 -4.20
CA GLN A 38 17.31 0.55 -3.52
C GLN A 38 17.91 -0.87 -3.47
N VAL A 39 17.06 -1.91 -3.33
CA VAL A 39 17.47 -3.32 -3.44
C VAL A 39 18.21 -3.56 -4.77
N GLN A 40 17.61 -3.12 -5.87
CA GLN A 40 18.22 -3.27 -7.21
C GLN A 40 19.53 -2.49 -7.33
N ARG A 41 19.59 -1.28 -6.76
CA ARG A 41 20.79 -0.42 -6.83
C ARG A 41 21.94 -0.96 -5.99
N LEU A 42 21.66 -1.51 -4.81
CA LEU A 42 22.66 -1.93 -3.82
C LEU A 42 23.05 -3.42 -3.94
N GLY A 43 22.27 -4.23 -4.67
CA GLY A 43 22.48 -5.66 -4.78
C GLY A 43 22.30 -6.43 -3.47
N ARG A 44 21.51 -5.88 -2.53
CA ARG A 44 21.19 -6.47 -1.22
C ARG A 44 19.69 -6.77 -1.15
N THR A 45 19.27 -7.68 -0.26
CA THR A 45 17.87 -8.03 -0.08
C THR A 45 17.08 -6.91 0.60
N TYR A 46 15.75 -6.93 0.44
CA TYR A 46 14.85 -5.98 1.09
C TYR A 46 15.02 -5.94 2.62
N ASN A 47 15.09 -7.13 3.25
CA ASN A 47 15.26 -7.22 4.71
C ASN A 47 16.59 -6.67 5.21
N GLU A 48 17.67 -6.80 4.42
CA GLU A 48 19.00 -6.30 4.80
C GLU A 48 19.12 -4.78 4.77
N ILE A 49 18.34 -4.10 3.92
CA ILE A 49 18.45 -2.64 3.76
C ILE A 49 17.29 -1.87 4.39
N PHE A 50 16.25 -2.57 4.86
CA PHE A 50 15.01 -1.93 5.32
C PHE A 50 15.27 -0.82 6.34
N ASP A 51 15.99 -1.12 7.43
CA ASP A 51 16.26 -0.16 8.50
C ASP A 51 17.15 1.00 8.03
N ASP A 52 18.03 0.76 7.05
CA ASP A 52 18.92 1.79 6.50
C ASP A 52 18.17 2.81 5.62
N VAL A 53 17.06 2.43 4.99
CA VAL A 53 16.41 3.23 3.95
C VAL A 53 14.96 3.62 4.23
N ILE A 54 14.35 3.12 5.31
CA ILE A 54 12.91 3.35 5.57
C ILE A 54 12.58 4.83 5.82
N ASP A 55 13.47 5.57 6.45
CA ASP A 55 13.28 7.00 6.69
C ASP A 55 13.33 7.80 5.39
N ASP A 56 14.25 7.45 4.50
CA ASP A 56 14.33 8.05 3.16
C ASP A 56 13.11 7.68 2.32
N ALA A 57 12.66 6.42 2.38
CA ALA A 57 11.45 5.98 1.69
C ALA A 57 10.20 6.75 2.17
N THR A 58 10.13 7.02 3.47
CA THR A 58 9.03 7.78 4.06
C THR A 58 9.07 9.26 3.62
N ARG A 59 10.27 9.85 3.57
CA ARG A 59 10.44 11.22 3.10
C ARG A 59 10.08 11.38 1.62
N GLU A 60 10.55 10.48 0.75
CA GLU A 60 10.20 10.48 -0.66
C GLU A 60 8.69 10.31 -0.88
N PHE A 61 8.07 9.39 -0.13
CA PHE A 61 6.62 9.21 -0.16
C PHE A 61 5.86 10.52 0.13
N GLU A 62 6.25 11.26 1.18
CA GLU A 62 5.59 12.54 1.54
C GLU A 62 5.86 13.63 0.48
N LEU A 63 7.05 13.66 -0.13
CA LEU A 63 7.35 14.58 -1.22
C LEU A 63 6.50 14.29 -2.47
N GLU A 64 6.42 13.03 -2.89
CA GLU A 64 5.59 12.60 -4.02
C GLU A 64 4.10 12.85 -3.77
N PHE A 65 3.63 12.58 -2.53
CA PHE A 65 2.25 12.86 -2.14
C PHE A 65 1.92 14.35 -2.27
N ASN A 66 2.79 15.23 -1.73
CA ASN A 66 2.55 16.67 -1.79
C ASN A 66 2.58 17.19 -3.22
N ALA A 67 3.52 16.73 -4.04
CA ALA A 67 3.57 17.09 -5.46
C ALA A 67 2.31 16.63 -6.21
N ALA A 68 1.93 15.36 -6.08
CA ALA A 68 0.74 14.82 -6.74
C ALA A 68 -0.54 15.55 -6.33
N LYS A 69 -0.69 15.85 -5.03
CA LYS A 69 -1.82 16.61 -4.49
C LYS A 69 -1.88 18.04 -5.04
N ASN A 70 -0.75 18.75 -5.08
CA ASN A 70 -0.68 20.13 -5.57
C ASN A 70 -0.97 20.21 -7.09
N ASP A 71 -0.54 19.19 -7.83
CA ASP A 71 -0.78 19.09 -9.28
C ASP A 71 -2.16 18.50 -9.64
N GLY A 72 -2.97 18.14 -8.63
CA GLY A 72 -4.31 17.57 -8.84
C GLY A 72 -4.30 16.21 -9.53
N ARG A 73 -3.24 15.43 -9.36
CA ARG A 73 -3.09 14.11 -10.03
C ARG A 73 -3.85 13.03 -9.31
N ASP A 74 -4.28 12.01 -10.07
CA ASP A 74 -4.82 10.78 -9.50
C ASP A 74 -3.75 10.05 -8.69
N ILE A 75 -4.15 9.52 -7.52
CA ILE A 75 -3.25 8.89 -6.56
C ILE A 75 -3.70 7.46 -6.27
N ILE A 76 -2.81 6.50 -6.47
CA ILE A 76 -2.94 5.14 -5.96
C ILE A 76 -2.11 5.03 -4.67
N TRP A 77 -2.79 4.95 -3.53
CA TRP A 77 -2.12 4.86 -2.22
C TRP A 77 -1.85 3.41 -1.87
N ASP A 78 -0.66 2.91 -2.19
CA ASP A 78 -0.24 1.52 -2.01
C ASP A 78 0.59 1.33 -0.75
N GLN A 79 -0.11 1.18 0.35
CA GLN A 79 0.41 0.76 1.66
C GLN A 79 -0.59 -0.21 2.29
N THR A 80 -0.30 -0.76 3.47
CA THR A 80 -1.20 -1.73 4.12
C THR A 80 -2.54 -1.12 4.55
N ASN A 81 -2.54 0.12 5.04
CA ASN A 81 -3.75 0.88 5.42
C ASN A 81 -4.72 0.07 6.31
N LEU A 82 -4.16 -0.58 7.36
CA LEU A 82 -4.86 -1.62 8.11
C LEU A 82 -6.03 -1.11 8.95
N THR A 83 -5.89 0.07 9.57
CA THR A 83 -6.85 0.55 10.56
C THR A 83 -7.63 1.78 10.12
N VAL A 84 -8.86 1.92 10.60
CA VAL A 84 -9.71 3.12 10.43
C VAL A 84 -8.96 4.38 10.82
N LYS A 85 -8.25 4.37 11.95
CA LYS A 85 -7.47 5.50 12.43
C LYS A 85 -6.41 5.95 11.42
N THR A 86 -5.66 5.00 10.88
CA THR A 86 -4.62 5.27 9.87
C THR A 86 -5.21 5.83 8.58
N ARG A 87 -6.31 5.24 8.10
CA ARG A 87 -6.97 5.67 6.87
C ARG A 87 -7.56 7.07 7.01
N ARG A 88 -8.28 7.35 8.10
CA ARG A 88 -8.84 8.71 8.37
C ARG A 88 -7.74 9.77 8.44
N LYS A 89 -6.62 9.49 9.11
CA LYS A 89 -5.46 10.41 9.15
C LYS A 89 -4.92 10.71 7.76
N LYS A 90 -4.88 9.72 6.87
CA LYS A 90 -4.43 9.91 5.48
C LYS A 90 -5.45 10.67 4.65
N LEU A 91 -6.73 10.33 4.75
CA LEU A 91 -7.80 11.03 4.04
C LEU A 91 -7.90 12.51 4.43
N SER A 92 -7.64 12.87 5.70
CA SER A 92 -7.65 14.25 6.15
C SER A 92 -6.56 15.14 5.52
N LYS A 93 -5.54 14.55 4.92
CA LYS A 93 -4.50 15.28 4.18
C LYS A 93 -4.92 15.65 2.75
N LEU A 94 -6.02 15.06 2.24
CA LEU A 94 -6.52 15.30 0.89
C LEU A 94 -7.53 16.46 0.88
N PRO A 95 -7.46 17.37 -0.11
CA PRO A 95 -8.52 18.33 -0.36
C PRO A 95 -9.89 17.68 -0.56
N SER A 96 -10.95 18.41 -0.24
CA SER A 96 -12.34 17.89 -0.33
C SER A 96 -12.80 17.52 -1.74
N TRP A 97 -12.18 18.08 -2.75
CA TRP A 97 -12.52 17.82 -4.15
C TRP A 97 -11.97 16.48 -4.70
N TYR A 98 -11.10 15.79 -3.96
CA TYR A 98 -10.72 14.43 -4.34
C TYR A 98 -11.87 13.45 -4.19
N HIS A 99 -12.16 12.69 -5.25
CA HIS A 99 -13.00 11.49 -5.15
C HIS A 99 -12.18 10.35 -4.52
N ARG A 100 -12.69 9.75 -3.46
CA ARG A 100 -11.92 8.89 -2.55
C ARG A 100 -12.45 7.47 -2.56
N GLY A 101 -11.72 6.54 -3.16
CA GLY A 101 -12.06 5.12 -3.15
C GLY A 101 -11.19 4.30 -2.22
N ALA A 102 -11.75 3.29 -1.58
CA ALA A 102 -11.02 2.22 -0.93
C ALA A 102 -11.20 0.91 -1.71
N VAL A 103 -10.10 0.21 -1.93
CA VAL A 103 -10.11 -1.16 -2.45
C VAL A 103 -9.44 -2.04 -1.41
N TYR A 104 -10.17 -3.02 -0.87
CA TYR A 104 -9.60 -3.91 0.13
C TYR A 104 -9.50 -5.35 -0.35
N PHE A 105 -8.48 -6.03 0.14
CA PHE A 105 -8.09 -7.37 -0.31
C PHE A 105 -8.37 -8.37 0.81
N GLU A 106 -9.31 -9.26 0.56
CA GLU A 106 -9.63 -10.34 1.48
C GLU A 106 -8.78 -11.56 1.16
N ILE A 107 -8.00 -12.00 2.13
CA ILE A 107 -7.13 -13.17 2.06
C ILE A 107 -7.21 -13.90 3.41
N THR A 108 -7.16 -15.22 3.41
CA THR A 108 -7.06 -15.98 4.65
C THR A 108 -5.66 -15.87 5.26
N LEU A 109 -5.57 -16.01 6.59
CA LEU A 109 -4.27 -16.02 7.26
C LEU A 109 -3.35 -17.14 6.75
N GLU A 110 -3.92 -18.29 6.49
CA GLU A 110 -3.18 -19.46 5.95
C GLU A 110 -2.54 -19.14 4.59
N GLU A 111 -3.32 -18.60 3.66
CA GLU A 111 -2.82 -18.24 2.34
C GLU A 111 -1.79 -17.10 2.41
N ALA A 112 -2.01 -16.12 3.30
CA ALA A 112 -1.03 -15.04 3.51
C ALA A 112 0.30 -15.57 4.04
N LEU A 113 0.28 -16.50 4.98
CA LEU A 113 1.49 -17.14 5.51
C LEU A 113 2.20 -17.96 4.44
N LYS A 114 1.46 -18.75 3.66
CA LYS A 114 2.00 -19.55 2.56
C LYS A 114 2.70 -18.66 1.52
N ARG A 115 2.06 -17.59 1.08
CA ARG A 115 2.67 -16.63 0.13
C ARG A 115 3.89 -15.93 0.71
N ASN A 116 3.89 -15.66 2.02
CA ASN A 116 5.03 -15.04 2.67
C ASN A 116 6.27 -15.95 2.69
N GLU A 117 6.09 -17.26 2.79
CA GLU A 117 7.20 -18.24 2.77
C GLU A 117 7.92 -18.30 1.43
N THR A 118 7.24 -17.98 0.33
CA THR A 118 7.82 -17.97 -1.03
C THR A 118 8.48 -16.64 -1.42
N ARG A 119 8.46 -15.63 -0.53
CA ARG A 119 9.04 -14.31 -0.82
C ARG A 119 10.53 -14.28 -0.52
N GLU A 120 11.32 -14.42 -1.56
CA GLU A 120 12.78 -14.30 -1.45
C GLU A 120 13.19 -12.87 -1.06
N GLY A 121 14.07 -12.77 -0.04
CA GLY A 121 14.66 -11.50 0.39
C GLY A 121 13.71 -10.48 1.01
N LYS A 122 12.40 -10.78 1.08
CA LYS A 122 11.34 -9.90 1.63
C LYS A 122 10.40 -10.66 2.56
N TYR A 123 10.97 -11.47 3.43
CA TYR A 123 10.22 -12.26 4.40
C TYR A 123 9.75 -11.40 5.58
N ILE A 124 8.49 -11.57 5.97
CA ILE A 124 7.92 -10.96 7.17
C ILE A 124 7.79 -12.01 8.27
N PRO A 125 8.27 -11.75 9.50
CA PRO A 125 8.08 -12.68 10.61
C PRO A 125 6.61 -13.07 10.79
N LYS A 126 6.34 -14.37 10.95
CA LYS A 126 4.96 -14.90 11.06
C LYS A 126 4.14 -14.21 12.15
N SER A 127 4.77 -13.86 13.29
CA SER A 127 4.12 -13.13 14.38
C SER A 127 3.66 -11.73 13.96
N ILE A 128 4.46 -11.04 13.15
CA ILE A 128 4.13 -9.71 12.62
C ILE A 128 2.96 -9.82 11.62
N LEU A 129 3.03 -10.78 10.70
CA LEU A 129 1.97 -10.97 9.70
C LEU A 129 0.63 -11.34 10.37
N LYS A 130 0.66 -12.25 11.38
CA LYS A 130 -0.51 -12.59 12.20
C LYS A 130 -1.09 -11.36 12.91
N ARG A 131 -0.23 -10.54 13.52
CA ARG A 131 -0.67 -9.29 14.17
C ARG A 131 -1.35 -8.36 13.18
N MET A 132 -0.75 -8.15 12.00
CA MET A 132 -1.34 -7.31 10.95
C MET A 132 -2.69 -7.84 10.48
N TYR A 133 -2.83 -9.17 10.35
CA TYR A 133 -4.09 -9.81 9.99
C TYR A 133 -5.20 -9.51 11.00
N HIS A 134 -4.92 -9.64 12.30
CA HIS A 134 -5.89 -9.37 13.36
C HIS A 134 -6.16 -7.86 13.58
N GLN A 135 -5.25 -6.99 13.16
CA GLN A 135 -5.41 -5.53 13.21
C GLN A 135 -6.20 -5.00 12.01
N PHE A 136 -6.42 -5.80 10.97
CA PHE A 136 -7.09 -5.32 9.78
C PHE A 136 -8.56 -5.05 10.05
N GLU A 137 -8.94 -3.78 9.84
CA GLU A 137 -10.32 -3.32 9.92
C GLU A 137 -10.83 -3.09 8.49
N ILE A 138 -11.94 -3.73 8.12
CA ILE A 138 -12.57 -3.56 6.79
C ILE A 138 -12.93 -2.08 6.60
N PRO A 139 -12.50 -1.43 5.50
CA PRO A 139 -12.84 -0.05 5.24
C PRO A 139 -14.34 0.13 5.00
N THR A 140 -14.87 1.29 5.39
CA THR A 140 -16.26 1.67 5.19
C THR A 140 -16.38 3.10 4.67
N THR A 141 -17.50 3.43 4.05
CA THR A 141 -17.79 4.79 3.56
C THR A 141 -17.87 5.81 4.69
N THR A 142 -18.21 5.39 5.92
CA THR A 142 -18.26 6.26 7.10
C THR A 142 -16.90 6.84 7.52
N GLU A 143 -15.81 6.31 6.94
CA GLU A 143 -14.46 6.84 7.15
C GLU A 143 -14.15 8.08 6.32
N GLY A 144 -14.96 8.37 5.30
CA GLY A 144 -14.79 9.47 4.34
C GLY A 144 -14.44 9.00 2.93
N PHE A 145 -14.66 7.71 2.63
CA PHE A 145 -14.59 7.18 1.25
C PHE A 145 -15.94 7.37 0.55
N ASP A 146 -15.90 7.71 -0.73
CA ASP A 146 -17.06 7.80 -1.59
C ASP A 146 -17.57 6.41 -2.01
N TYR A 147 -16.63 5.45 -2.14
CA TYR A 147 -16.94 4.03 -2.39
C TYR A 147 -15.92 3.09 -1.75
N VAL A 148 -16.35 1.86 -1.54
CA VAL A 148 -15.51 0.75 -1.04
C VAL A 148 -15.74 -0.47 -1.90
N GLU A 149 -14.65 -1.04 -2.43
CA GLU A 149 -14.65 -2.24 -3.27
C GLU A 149 -13.89 -3.37 -2.60
N LYS A 150 -14.41 -4.59 -2.69
CA LYS A 150 -13.78 -5.81 -2.20
C LYS A 150 -13.16 -6.60 -3.35
N ILE A 151 -11.89 -6.99 -3.18
CA ILE A 151 -11.22 -7.97 -4.04
C ILE A 151 -11.05 -9.25 -3.25
N ALA A 152 -11.71 -10.31 -3.69
CA ALA A 152 -11.49 -11.67 -3.18
C ALA A 152 -10.31 -12.32 -3.93
N ILE A 153 -9.44 -13.02 -3.19
CA ILE A 153 -8.21 -13.65 -3.71
C ILE A 153 -8.23 -15.14 -3.40
#